data_bd08e3243c7bf3d4b92fa9d633b95e0a
#
_entry.id   bd08e3243c7bf3d4b92fa9d633b95e0a
#
_cell.length_a   1.000
_cell.length_b   1.000
_cell.length_c   1.000
_cell.angle_alpha   90.00
_cell.angle_beta   90.00
_cell.angle_gamma   90.00
#
_symmetry.space_group_name_H-M   'P 1'
#
loop_
_entity.id
_entity.type
_entity.pdbx_description
1 polymer ?
#
loop_
_entity_poly.entity_id
_entity_poly.type
_entity_poly.pdbx_seq_one_letter_code
_entity_poly.pdbx_strand_id
1 'polypeptide(L)'
;KTRVFAVSGKDRGATLMAGRKADQVFWYDWRARGFTTYANADLRTADAAIPALKAVNARIAQWLAKPVIPPLPAVCADKINPVAVGKLTVGDGPEDMPRTDKLDNTAKDFRTSRAIDLATLDLADSMVAANRRGRGPGTDVLAISLSGTDYIGHSYGTEGPEMCGQLVSLDARLGRFFAALDRQKIDYVVALTADHGGFDAPERHDIHAWPAANRAPLTLAAQVMSGLLAKQFGWQGTLVENRALGGDYWFTPAVPGNRRIEAAAWLKAEVEKQFGDKIAAVFTK
;
A
#
# COMPACT_ATOMS: atom_id res chain seq x y z
N LYS A 1 -19.04 -27.22 -5.41
CA LYS A 1 -17.73 -26.88 -4.82
C LYS A 1 -17.56 -25.38 -4.90
N THR A 2 -17.25 -24.73 -3.79
CA THR A 2 -16.89 -23.29 -3.73
C THR A 2 -15.62 -23.05 -4.55
N ARG A 3 -15.61 -22.04 -5.40
CA ARG A 3 -14.42 -21.55 -6.11
C ARG A 3 -13.95 -20.26 -5.46
N VAL A 4 -12.64 -20.09 -5.36
CA VAL A 4 -12.01 -18.94 -4.70
C VAL A 4 -11.07 -18.24 -5.67
N PHE A 5 -11.24 -16.94 -5.81
CA PHE A 5 -10.50 -16.08 -6.72
C PHE A 5 -10.00 -14.84 -5.99
N ALA A 6 -8.79 -14.40 -6.30
CA ALA A 6 -8.27 -13.18 -5.71
C ALA A 6 -7.52 -12.33 -6.74
N VAL A 7 -7.67 -11.00 -6.60
CA VAL A 7 -6.92 -10.01 -7.37
C VAL A 7 -6.51 -8.84 -6.48
N SER A 8 -5.29 -8.34 -6.66
CA SER A 8 -4.78 -7.23 -5.85
C SER A 8 -3.72 -6.42 -6.59
N GLY A 9 -3.55 -5.17 -6.19
CA GLY A 9 -2.38 -4.36 -6.52
C GLY A 9 -1.09 -4.79 -5.80
N LYS A 10 -1.18 -5.72 -4.84
CA LYS A 10 -0.05 -6.28 -4.06
C LYS A 10 -0.10 -7.80 -4.04
N ASP A 11 1.06 -8.45 -4.16
CA ASP A 11 1.21 -9.92 -4.04
C ASP A 11 0.63 -10.45 -2.73
N ARG A 12 0.99 -9.83 -1.59
CA ARG A 12 0.50 -10.22 -0.26
C ARG A 12 -1.01 -10.11 -0.15
N GLY A 13 -1.59 -9.01 -0.65
CA GLY A 13 -3.05 -8.81 -0.64
C GLY A 13 -3.77 -9.93 -1.38
N ALA A 14 -3.32 -10.28 -2.59
CA ALA A 14 -3.93 -11.36 -3.35
C ALA A 14 -3.75 -12.73 -2.68
N THR A 15 -2.50 -13.06 -2.28
CA THR A 15 -2.16 -14.42 -1.83
C THR A 15 -2.72 -14.77 -0.46
N LEU A 16 -2.72 -13.81 0.48
CA LEU A 16 -3.23 -14.05 1.85
C LEU A 16 -4.76 -14.13 1.85
N MET A 17 -5.45 -13.27 1.08
CA MET A 17 -6.91 -13.34 0.97
C MET A 17 -7.39 -14.59 0.22
N ALA A 18 -6.62 -15.07 -0.75
CA ALA A 18 -6.94 -16.26 -1.52
C ALA A 18 -6.86 -17.56 -0.72
N GLY A 19 -5.90 -17.65 0.20
CA GLY A 19 -5.60 -18.87 0.93
C GLY A 19 -5.02 -19.98 0.03
N ARG A 20 -4.79 -21.15 0.62
CA ARG A 20 -4.05 -22.25 -0.03
C ARG A 20 -4.83 -23.01 -1.12
N LYS A 21 -6.15 -22.84 -1.18
CA LYS A 21 -7.03 -23.60 -2.08
C LYS A 21 -7.70 -22.71 -3.13
N ALA A 22 -7.11 -21.54 -3.40
CA ALA A 22 -7.62 -20.65 -4.42
C ALA A 22 -7.53 -21.27 -5.83
N ASP A 23 -8.53 -21.02 -6.63
CA ASP A 23 -8.58 -21.47 -8.03
C ASP A 23 -7.77 -20.53 -8.94
N GLN A 24 -7.78 -19.21 -8.65
CA GLN A 24 -6.98 -18.23 -9.39
C GLN A 24 -6.59 -17.07 -8.49
N VAL A 25 -5.33 -16.62 -8.63
CA VAL A 25 -4.78 -15.50 -7.86
C VAL A 25 -3.94 -14.63 -8.79
N PHE A 26 -4.23 -13.33 -8.84
CA PHE A 26 -3.50 -12.37 -9.64
C PHE A 26 -3.10 -11.16 -8.81
N TRP A 27 -1.89 -10.63 -9.07
CA TRP A 27 -1.42 -9.39 -8.46
C TRP A 27 -0.60 -8.57 -9.46
N TYR A 28 -0.56 -7.25 -9.24
CA TYR A 28 0.32 -6.39 -10.01
C TYR A 28 1.77 -6.56 -9.55
N ASP A 29 2.66 -6.85 -10.49
CA ASP A 29 4.11 -6.83 -10.29
C ASP A 29 4.74 -5.76 -11.18
N TRP A 30 5.37 -4.76 -10.55
CA TRP A 30 6.01 -3.66 -11.27
C TRP A 30 7.19 -4.13 -12.14
N ARG A 31 7.86 -5.25 -11.78
CA ARG A 31 8.93 -5.84 -12.58
C ARG A 31 8.40 -6.51 -13.83
N ALA A 32 7.27 -7.17 -13.71
CA ALA A 32 6.52 -7.72 -14.84
C ALA A 32 5.76 -6.64 -15.62
N ARG A 33 5.64 -5.43 -15.08
CA ARG A 33 4.89 -4.29 -15.62
C ARG A 33 3.43 -4.60 -15.91
N GLY A 34 2.81 -5.43 -15.06
CA GLY A 34 1.44 -5.87 -15.24
C GLY A 34 1.00 -6.84 -14.16
N PHE A 35 -0.22 -7.30 -14.28
CA PHE A 35 -0.71 -8.38 -13.43
C PHE A 35 -0.06 -9.71 -13.81
N THR A 36 0.25 -10.50 -12.79
CA THR A 36 0.87 -11.83 -12.90
C THR A 36 0.23 -12.80 -11.92
N THR A 37 0.66 -14.05 -11.97
CA THR A 37 0.26 -15.14 -11.08
C THR A 37 1.47 -15.99 -10.71
N TYR A 38 1.29 -17.04 -9.93
CA TYR A 38 2.35 -17.97 -9.58
C TYR A 38 2.94 -18.65 -10.84
N ALA A 39 4.27 -18.77 -10.88
CA ALA A 39 4.97 -19.41 -11.99
C ALA A 39 4.58 -20.90 -12.20
N ASN A 40 4.15 -21.57 -11.12
CA ASN A 40 3.74 -22.99 -11.11
C ASN A 40 2.23 -23.17 -10.94
N ALA A 41 1.43 -22.12 -11.18
CA ALA A 41 -0.03 -22.26 -11.17
C ALA A 41 -0.44 -23.33 -12.17
N ASP A 42 -1.38 -24.21 -11.81
CA ASP A 42 -2.01 -25.11 -12.77
C ASP A 42 -2.71 -24.27 -13.84
N LEU A 43 -2.05 -24.14 -14.98
CA LEU A 43 -2.47 -23.25 -16.06
C LEU A 43 -3.84 -23.62 -16.63
N ARG A 44 -4.35 -24.83 -16.34
CA ARG A 44 -5.67 -25.24 -16.82
C ARG A 44 -6.81 -24.39 -16.23
N THR A 45 -6.63 -23.88 -15.01
CA THR A 45 -7.57 -22.92 -14.41
C THR A 45 -7.27 -21.48 -14.79
N ALA A 46 -6.03 -21.19 -15.20
CA ALA A 46 -5.61 -19.87 -15.67
C ALA A 46 -6.00 -19.64 -17.15
N ASP A 47 -6.13 -20.68 -17.98
CA ASP A 47 -6.36 -20.54 -19.42
C ASP A 47 -7.61 -19.73 -19.77
N ALA A 48 -8.69 -19.87 -19.02
CA ALA A 48 -9.90 -19.07 -19.21
C ALA A 48 -9.71 -17.58 -18.82
N ALA A 49 -8.77 -17.29 -17.93
CA ALA A 49 -8.49 -15.92 -17.47
C ALA A 49 -7.35 -15.25 -18.27
N ILE A 50 -6.54 -16.01 -19.01
CA ILE A 50 -5.40 -15.48 -19.76
C ILE A 50 -5.77 -14.39 -20.78
N PRO A 51 -6.85 -14.51 -21.59
CA PRO A 51 -7.25 -13.43 -22.47
C PRO A 51 -7.60 -12.14 -21.74
N ALA A 52 -8.29 -12.24 -20.62
CA ALA A 52 -8.66 -11.11 -19.77
C ALA A 52 -7.41 -10.46 -19.14
N LEU A 53 -6.48 -11.26 -18.64
CA LEU A 53 -5.21 -10.82 -18.10
C LEU A 53 -4.37 -10.09 -19.15
N LYS A 54 -4.26 -10.65 -20.37
CA LYS A 54 -3.55 -10.01 -21.49
C LYS A 54 -4.17 -8.67 -21.87
N ALA A 55 -5.50 -8.56 -21.92
CA ALA A 55 -6.20 -7.32 -22.25
C ALA A 55 -5.94 -6.22 -21.19
N VAL A 56 -5.99 -6.58 -19.90
CA VAL A 56 -5.69 -5.62 -18.81
C VAL A 56 -4.21 -5.20 -18.88
N ASN A 57 -3.29 -6.14 -19.04
CA ASN A 57 -1.86 -5.82 -19.14
C ASN A 57 -1.52 -4.97 -20.36
N ALA A 58 -2.22 -5.15 -21.49
CA ALA A 58 -2.06 -4.28 -22.66
C ALA A 58 -2.49 -2.83 -22.36
N ARG A 59 -3.58 -2.62 -21.61
CA ARG A 59 -3.98 -1.27 -21.17
C ARG A 59 -2.97 -0.66 -20.20
N ILE A 60 -2.45 -1.45 -19.26
CA ILE A 60 -1.38 -1.00 -18.37
C ILE A 60 -0.15 -0.58 -19.17
N ALA A 61 0.28 -1.37 -20.16
CA ALA A 61 1.42 -1.03 -21.01
C ALA A 61 1.21 0.29 -21.77
N GLN A 62 -0.01 0.56 -22.25
CA GLN A 62 -0.37 1.83 -22.86
C GLN A 62 -0.25 2.99 -21.85
N TRP A 63 -0.78 2.80 -20.65
CA TRP A 63 -0.67 3.82 -19.60
C TRP A 63 0.79 4.06 -19.22
N LEU A 64 1.60 3.02 -19.08
CA LEU A 64 3.04 3.15 -18.75
C LEU A 64 3.81 3.90 -19.83
N ALA A 65 3.43 3.74 -21.10
CA ALA A 65 4.04 4.43 -22.22
C ALA A 65 3.60 5.90 -22.30
N LYS A 66 2.36 6.19 -21.95
CA LYS A 66 1.79 7.55 -21.97
C LYS A 66 0.76 7.67 -20.83
N PRO A 67 1.20 8.02 -19.62
CA PRO A 67 0.31 8.18 -18.49
C PRO A 67 -0.79 9.20 -18.77
N VAL A 68 -2.01 8.82 -18.47
CA VAL A 68 -3.16 9.70 -18.51
C VAL A 68 -3.52 10.08 -17.08
N ILE A 69 -3.48 11.36 -16.79
CA ILE A 69 -3.79 11.91 -15.47
C ILE A 69 -5.23 12.42 -15.53
N PRO A 70 -6.16 11.78 -14.81
CA PRO A 70 -7.50 12.30 -14.72
C PRO A 70 -7.47 13.64 -13.96
N PRO A 71 -8.30 14.63 -14.36
CA PRO A 71 -8.39 15.86 -13.61
C PRO A 71 -8.84 15.61 -12.17
N LEU A 72 -8.44 16.51 -11.27
CA LEU A 72 -8.94 16.51 -9.91
C LEU A 72 -10.47 16.70 -9.93
N PRO A 73 -11.25 15.83 -9.27
CA PRO A 73 -12.69 16.04 -9.14
C PRO A 73 -12.99 17.37 -8.45
N ALA A 74 -14.00 18.10 -8.93
CA ALA A 74 -14.34 19.43 -8.40
C ALA A 74 -14.62 19.42 -6.89
N VAL A 75 -15.18 18.32 -6.38
CA VAL A 75 -15.44 18.11 -4.94
C VAL A 75 -14.16 18.03 -4.10
N CYS A 76 -13.00 17.82 -4.72
CA CYS A 76 -11.70 17.74 -4.04
C CYS A 76 -10.93 19.08 -4.08
N ALA A 77 -11.47 20.13 -4.65
CA ALA A 77 -10.77 21.42 -4.81
C ALA A 77 -10.45 22.09 -3.45
N ASP A 78 -11.27 21.90 -2.46
CA ASP A 78 -11.07 22.37 -1.08
C ASP A 78 -9.97 21.61 -0.30
N LYS A 79 -9.52 20.49 -0.84
CA LYS A 79 -8.44 19.67 -0.26
C LYS A 79 -7.05 20.11 -0.74
N ILE A 80 -6.96 21.03 -1.68
CA ILE A 80 -5.67 21.54 -2.14
C ILE A 80 -5.01 22.34 -1.00
N ASN A 81 -3.97 21.75 -0.44
CA ASN A 81 -3.17 22.33 0.64
C ASN A 81 -1.72 21.84 0.50
N PRO A 82 -0.90 22.53 -0.31
CA PRO A 82 0.48 22.13 -0.55
C PRO A 82 1.32 22.24 0.72
N VAL A 83 1.98 21.16 1.08
CA VAL A 83 2.93 21.11 2.19
C VAL A 83 4.26 20.51 1.74
N ALA A 84 5.37 21.03 2.29
CA ALA A 84 6.69 20.51 2.01
C ALA A 84 7.00 19.31 2.92
N VAL A 85 7.27 18.15 2.30
CA VAL A 85 7.68 16.93 2.99
C VAL A 85 9.09 16.56 2.55
N GLY A 86 10.09 17.00 3.30
CA GLY A 86 11.49 16.89 2.91
C GLY A 86 11.80 17.68 1.64
N LYS A 87 12.09 16.97 0.53
CA LYS A 87 12.37 17.59 -0.78
C LYS A 87 11.17 17.56 -1.73
N LEU A 88 10.04 17.04 -1.29
CA LEU A 88 8.83 16.91 -2.09
C LEU A 88 7.77 17.87 -1.60
N THR A 89 6.93 18.33 -2.50
CA THR A 89 5.65 18.97 -2.17
C THR A 89 4.56 17.95 -2.40
N VAL A 90 3.59 17.88 -1.49
CA VAL A 90 2.39 17.06 -1.60
C VAL A 90 1.17 17.94 -1.33
N GLY A 91 0.03 17.59 -1.86
CA GLY A 91 -1.21 18.36 -1.66
C GLY A 91 -1.43 19.49 -2.68
N ASP A 92 -0.69 19.52 -3.78
CA ASP A 92 -0.75 20.54 -4.80
C ASP A 92 -1.59 20.18 -6.03
N GLY A 93 -2.09 18.94 -6.10
CA GLY A 93 -2.97 18.58 -7.20
C GLY A 93 -3.05 17.09 -7.55
N PRO A 94 -3.47 16.76 -8.76
CA PRO A 94 -3.59 15.35 -9.18
C PRO A 94 -2.21 14.75 -9.46
N GLU A 95 -1.78 13.78 -8.65
CA GLU A 95 -0.43 13.19 -8.69
C GLU A 95 -0.36 11.82 -9.31
N ASP A 96 -1.21 11.50 -10.22
CA ASP A 96 -1.04 10.29 -11.03
C ASP A 96 0.15 10.42 -12.01
N MET A 97 1.01 11.44 -11.79
CA MET A 97 2.19 11.68 -12.62
C MET A 97 3.32 10.71 -12.27
N PRO A 98 3.90 10.03 -13.25
CA PRO A 98 5.19 9.41 -13.05
C PRO A 98 6.21 10.47 -12.63
N ARG A 99 6.90 10.22 -11.53
CA ARG A 99 7.96 11.14 -11.03
C ARG A 99 9.22 11.09 -11.88
N THR A 100 9.24 10.27 -12.93
CA THR A 100 10.39 10.05 -13.80
C THR A 100 9.95 9.47 -15.14
N ASP A 101 10.75 9.72 -16.17
CA ASP A 101 10.60 9.18 -17.52
C ASP A 101 11.14 7.74 -17.68
N LYS A 102 11.77 7.19 -16.65
CA LYS A 102 12.28 5.82 -16.68
C LYS A 102 11.14 4.83 -16.49
N LEU A 103 10.94 3.94 -17.48
CA LEU A 103 9.84 2.98 -17.53
C LEU A 103 9.69 2.12 -16.25
N ASP A 104 10.79 1.71 -15.63
CA ASP A 104 10.73 0.93 -14.38
C ASP A 104 10.23 1.75 -13.20
N ASN A 105 10.55 3.04 -13.16
CA ASN A 105 10.01 3.95 -12.15
C ASN A 105 8.53 4.26 -12.44
N THR A 106 8.16 4.49 -13.70
CA THR A 106 6.76 4.65 -14.10
C THR A 106 5.92 3.43 -13.69
N ALA A 107 6.45 2.21 -13.83
CA ALA A 107 5.78 0.99 -13.37
C ALA A 107 5.64 0.91 -11.84
N LYS A 108 6.58 1.50 -11.08
CA LYS A 108 6.44 1.67 -9.62
C LYS A 108 5.45 2.76 -9.28
N ASP A 109 5.49 3.88 -10.00
CA ASP A 109 4.59 5.02 -9.78
C ASP A 109 3.14 4.67 -10.10
N PHE A 110 2.91 3.75 -11.06
CA PHE A 110 1.57 3.20 -11.34
C PHE A 110 0.86 2.68 -10.08
N ARG A 111 1.59 2.14 -9.10
CA ARG A 111 1.02 1.67 -7.83
C ARG A 111 0.53 2.79 -6.93
N THR A 112 1.13 3.99 -7.06
CA THR A 112 0.79 5.18 -6.28
C THR A 112 -0.18 6.10 -7.01
N SER A 113 -0.85 5.56 -8.03
CA SER A 113 -1.85 6.25 -8.82
C SER A 113 -3.23 5.59 -8.68
N ARG A 114 -4.28 6.33 -9.01
CA ARG A 114 -5.65 5.81 -9.09
C ARG A 114 -5.77 4.64 -10.08
N ALA A 115 -4.88 4.58 -11.07
CA ALA A 115 -4.93 3.59 -12.14
C ALA A 115 -4.76 2.14 -11.65
N ILE A 116 -4.04 1.90 -10.54
CA ILE A 116 -3.86 0.53 -10.02
C ILE A 116 -5.18 -0.11 -9.58
N ASP A 117 -6.03 0.63 -8.86
CA ASP A 117 -7.31 0.08 -8.38
C ASP A 117 -8.32 -0.02 -9.53
N LEU A 118 -8.30 0.92 -10.48
CA LEU A 118 -9.10 0.81 -11.69
C LEU A 118 -8.74 -0.44 -12.48
N ALA A 119 -7.44 -0.71 -12.68
CA ALA A 119 -6.97 -1.91 -13.38
C ALA A 119 -7.25 -3.21 -12.59
N THR A 120 -7.17 -3.17 -11.25
CA THR A 120 -7.54 -4.29 -10.38
C THR A 120 -9.01 -4.66 -10.56
N LEU A 121 -9.91 -3.67 -10.57
CA LEU A 121 -11.34 -3.87 -10.80
C LEU A 121 -11.66 -4.26 -12.25
N ASP A 122 -10.89 -3.79 -13.24
CA ASP A 122 -11.03 -4.23 -14.63
C ASP A 122 -10.70 -5.72 -14.79
N LEU A 123 -9.67 -6.18 -14.09
CA LEU A 123 -9.34 -7.60 -14.07
C LEU A 123 -10.42 -8.40 -13.33
N ALA A 124 -10.93 -7.91 -12.19
CA ALA A 124 -12.03 -8.53 -11.46
C ALA A 124 -13.29 -8.67 -12.34
N ASP A 125 -13.72 -7.62 -13.04
CA ASP A 125 -14.84 -7.68 -14.01
C ASP A 125 -14.61 -8.76 -15.07
N SER A 126 -13.41 -8.78 -15.63
CA SER A 126 -13.04 -9.74 -16.66
C SER A 126 -13.03 -11.18 -16.14
N MET A 127 -12.59 -11.36 -14.89
CA MET A 127 -12.62 -12.66 -14.21
C MET A 127 -14.06 -13.14 -13.98
N VAL A 128 -14.98 -12.27 -13.60
CA VAL A 128 -16.40 -12.60 -13.43
C VAL A 128 -17.00 -13.00 -14.76
N ALA A 129 -16.76 -12.25 -15.81
CA ALA A 129 -17.33 -12.50 -17.15
C ALA A 129 -16.80 -13.80 -17.77
N ALA A 130 -15.47 -14.01 -17.78
CA ALA A 130 -14.82 -15.13 -18.45
C ALA A 130 -15.21 -16.50 -17.90
N ASN A 131 -15.46 -16.60 -16.59
CA ASN A 131 -15.67 -17.88 -15.92
C ASN A 131 -17.12 -18.11 -15.47
N ARG A 132 -18.08 -17.32 -15.96
CA ARG A 132 -19.51 -17.40 -15.56
C ARG A 132 -19.66 -17.49 -14.03
N ARG A 133 -18.92 -16.67 -13.28
CA ARG A 133 -18.90 -16.70 -11.82
C ARG A 133 -20.21 -16.21 -11.25
N GLY A 134 -20.60 -16.75 -10.08
CA GLY A 134 -21.88 -16.47 -9.47
C GLY A 134 -23.10 -17.02 -10.24
N ARG A 135 -22.89 -17.89 -11.25
CA ARG A 135 -23.97 -18.49 -12.06
C ARG A 135 -24.04 -20.00 -11.95
N GLY A 136 -23.26 -20.60 -11.06
CA GLY A 136 -23.29 -22.04 -10.77
C GLY A 136 -24.15 -22.35 -9.56
N PRO A 137 -24.33 -23.63 -9.23
CA PRO A 137 -25.12 -24.08 -8.07
C PRO A 137 -24.39 -23.85 -6.74
N GLY A 138 -23.12 -23.44 -6.75
CA GLY A 138 -22.32 -23.20 -5.57
C GLY A 138 -21.94 -21.73 -5.41
N THR A 139 -21.53 -21.36 -4.21
CA THR A 139 -21.03 -20.02 -3.91
C THR A 139 -19.59 -19.85 -4.42
N ASP A 140 -19.34 -18.79 -5.15
CA ASP A 140 -18.00 -18.35 -5.53
C ASP A 140 -17.55 -17.23 -4.57
N VAL A 141 -16.26 -17.20 -4.26
CA VAL A 141 -15.64 -16.12 -3.49
C VAL A 141 -14.70 -15.34 -4.40
N LEU A 142 -14.91 -14.04 -4.51
CA LEU A 142 -14.01 -13.12 -5.19
C LEU A 142 -13.43 -12.13 -4.17
N ALA A 143 -12.16 -12.29 -3.85
CA ALA A 143 -11.42 -11.39 -2.98
C ALA A 143 -10.72 -10.32 -3.83
N ILE A 144 -11.03 -9.04 -3.58
CA ILE A 144 -10.43 -7.90 -4.27
C ILE A 144 -9.71 -7.04 -3.23
N SER A 145 -8.40 -6.89 -3.37
CA SER A 145 -7.61 -6.00 -2.51
C SER A 145 -7.22 -4.75 -3.30
N LEU A 146 -7.79 -3.62 -2.91
CA LEU A 146 -7.62 -2.33 -3.56
C LEU A 146 -6.46 -1.59 -2.89
N SER A 147 -5.27 -1.72 -3.47
CA SER A 147 -4.01 -1.30 -2.85
C SER A 147 -3.64 0.16 -3.11
N GLY A 148 -4.35 0.85 -4.02
CA GLY A 148 -4.04 2.23 -4.41
C GLY A 148 -4.22 3.21 -3.27
N THR A 149 -5.26 3.07 -2.46
CA THR A 149 -5.53 3.92 -1.29
C THR A 149 -4.36 3.91 -0.30
N ASP A 150 -3.82 2.71 0.02
CA ASP A 150 -2.66 2.59 0.91
C ASP A 150 -1.39 3.20 0.29
N TYR A 151 -1.11 2.92 -0.98
CA TYR A 151 0.07 3.49 -1.65
C TYR A 151 0.00 5.03 -1.77
N ILE A 152 -1.18 5.59 -2.06
CA ILE A 152 -1.39 7.03 -2.13
C ILE A 152 -1.28 7.64 -0.74
N GLY A 153 -1.88 7.03 0.28
CA GLY A 153 -1.76 7.46 1.66
C GLY A 153 -0.31 7.53 2.15
N HIS A 154 0.49 6.49 1.86
CA HIS A 154 1.92 6.48 2.17
C HIS A 154 2.73 7.55 1.42
N SER A 155 2.29 7.93 0.23
CA SER A 155 3.04 8.84 -0.65
C SER A 155 2.69 10.31 -0.46
N TYR A 156 1.41 10.60 -0.17
CA TYR A 156 0.85 11.95 -0.19
C TYR A 156 0.08 12.32 1.09
N GLY A 157 -0.10 11.37 2.01
CA GLY A 157 -0.98 11.52 3.17
C GLY A 157 -2.43 11.13 2.87
N THR A 158 -3.29 11.25 3.88
CA THR A 158 -4.67 10.75 3.83
C THR A 158 -5.73 11.82 3.62
N GLU A 159 -5.38 13.10 3.72
CA GLU A 159 -6.34 14.22 3.70
C GLU A 159 -6.16 15.19 2.52
N GLY A 160 -5.16 14.95 1.65
CA GLY A 160 -4.89 15.78 0.49
C GLY A 160 -5.81 15.53 -0.71
N PRO A 161 -5.68 16.33 -1.77
CA PRO A 161 -6.44 16.20 -3.01
C PRO A 161 -6.18 14.86 -3.70
N GLU A 162 -4.99 14.28 -3.52
CA GLU A 162 -4.60 12.99 -4.08
C GLU A 162 -5.48 11.85 -3.53
N MET A 163 -5.63 11.81 -2.20
CA MET A 163 -6.49 10.82 -1.54
C MET A 163 -7.97 11.06 -1.87
N CYS A 164 -8.40 12.32 -1.88
CA CYS A 164 -9.76 12.67 -2.28
C CYS A 164 -10.04 12.19 -3.70
N GLY A 165 -9.14 12.46 -4.65
CA GLY A 165 -9.26 12.00 -6.04
C GLY A 165 -9.29 10.47 -6.17
N GLN A 166 -8.47 9.78 -5.37
CA GLN A 166 -8.48 8.32 -5.27
C GLN A 166 -9.85 7.80 -4.82
N LEU A 167 -10.38 8.30 -3.70
CA LEU A 167 -11.64 7.82 -3.14
C LEU A 167 -12.83 8.06 -4.06
N VAL A 168 -12.93 9.26 -4.66
CA VAL A 168 -13.99 9.58 -5.63
C VAL A 168 -13.91 8.68 -6.87
N SER A 169 -12.70 8.44 -7.38
CA SER A 169 -12.49 7.57 -8.54
C SER A 169 -12.81 6.11 -8.22
N LEU A 170 -12.44 5.66 -7.03
CA LEU A 170 -12.69 4.30 -6.56
C LEU A 170 -14.18 4.06 -6.34
N ASP A 171 -14.88 4.99 -5.68
CA ASP A 171 -16.34 4.90 -5.46
C ASP A 171 -17.09 4.78 -6.79
N ALA A 172 -16.79 5.67 -7.74
CA ALA A 172 -17.39 5.63 -9.06
C ALA A 172 -17.08 4.32 -9.81
N ARG A 173 -15.88 3.73 -9.62
CA ARG A 173 -15.49 2.47 -10.25
C ARG A 173 -16.17 1.26 -9.60
N LEU A 174 -16.30 1.27 -8.27
CA LEU A 174 -17.06 0.26 -7.53
C LEU A 174 -18.53 0.28 -7.92
N GLY A 175 -19.14 1.46 -8.03
CA GLY A 175 -20.52 1.58 -8.52
C GLY A 175 -20.70 0.94 -9.90
N ARG A 176 -19.76 1.13 -10.83
CA ARG A 176 -19.81 0.45 -12.15
C ARG A 176 -19.63 -1.07 -12.04
N PHE A 177 -18.78 -1.53 -11.12
CA PHE A 177 -18.56 -2.96 -10.87
C PHE A 177 -19.84 -3.63 -10.39
N PHE A 178 -20.49 -3.06 -9.36
CA PHE A 178 -21.74 -3.60 -8.84
C PHE A 178 -22.87 -3.54 -9.87
N ALA A 179 -23.02 -2.44 -10.56
CA ALA A 179 -24.00 -2.33 -11.65
C ALA A 179 -23.76 -3.37 -12.77
N ALA A 180 -22.52 -3.80 -13.00
CA ALA A 180 -22.22 -4.87 -13.95
C ALA A 180 -22.64 -6.24 -13.41
N LEU A 181 -22.52 -6.51 -12.10
CA LEU A 181 -23.05 -7.72 -11.47
C LEU A 181 -24.59 -7.76 -11.55
N ASP A 182 -25.25 -6.64 -11.24
CA ASP A 182 -26.72 -6.50 -11.30
C ASP A 182 -27.25 -6.77 -12.72
N ARG A 183 -26.65 -6.15 -13.72
CA ARG A 183 -27.03 -6.39 -15.14
C ARG A 183 -26.86 -7.85 -15.54
N GLN A 184 -25.88 -8.53 -14.97
CA GLN A 184 -25.64 -9.96 -15.20
C GLN A 184 -26.57 -10.86 -14.37
N LYS A 185 -27.42 -10.29 -13.51
CA LYS A 185 -28.31 -10.99 -12.59
C LYS A 185 -27.55 -11.98 -11.69
N ILE A 186 -26.40 -11.57 -11.21
CA ILE A 186 -25.60 -12.32 -10.23
C ILE A 186 -26.14 -11.96 -8.85
N ASP A 187 -26.52 -12.96 -8.07
CA ASP A 187 -26.84 -12.79 -6.65
C ASP A 187 -25.53 -12.75 -5.86
N TYR A 188 -25.30 -11.69 -5.08
CA TYR A 188 -24.05 -11.49 -4.38
C TYR A 188 -24.21 -10.78 -3.03
N VAL A 189 -23.26 -11.01 -2.15
CA VAL A 189 -23.09 -10.28 -0.88
C VAL A 189 -21.72 -9.60 -0.89
N VAL A 190 -21.66 -8.37 -0.45
CA VAL A 190 -20.42 -7.60 -0.31
C VAL A 190 -19.99 -7.56 1.14
N ALA A 191 -18.74 -7.90 1.42
CA ALA A 191 -18.06 -7.61 2.68
C ALA A 191 -16.93 -6.62 2.38
N LEU A 192 -16.95 -5.45 3.04
CA LEU A 192 -15.92 -4.42 2.92
C LEU A 192 -15.18 -4.29 4.24
N THR A 193 -13.85 -4.32 4.18
CA THR A 193 -12.97 -4.12 5.34
C THR A 193 -11.66 -3.49 4.90
N ALA A 194 -10.88 -2.99 5.86
CA ALA A 194 -9.50 -2.57 5.67
C ALA A 194 -8.59 -3.39 6.60
N ASP A 195 -7.31 -3.46 6.28
CA ASP A 195 -6.27 -4.07 7.11
C ASP A 195 -5.81 -3.12 8.23
N HIS A 196 -5.82 -1.81 7.97
CA HIS A 196 -5.52 -0.75 8.94
C HIS A 196 -6.07 0.59 8.44
N GLY A 197 -5.98 1.62 9.28
CA GLY A 197 -6.16 3.01 8.91
C GLY A 197 -4.85 3.67 8.52
N GLY A 198 -4.84 4.99 8.37
CA GLY A 198 -3.65 5.78 8.11
C GLY A 198 -3.71 7.14 8.78
N PHE A 199 -2.54 7.69 9.08
CA PHE A 199 -2.38 9.08 9.52
C PHE A 199 -2.01 9.95 8.34
N ASP A 200 -2.41 11.21 8.37
CA ASP A 200 -1.99 12.18 7.37
C ASP A 200 -0.53 12.60 7.55
N ALA A 201 -0.02 13.36 6.57
CA ALA A 201 1.29 13.98 6.69
C ALA A 201 1.34 14.90 7.92
N PRO A 202 2.30 14.74 8.84
CA PRO A 202 2.40 15.57 10.03
C PRO A 202 2.42 17.07 9.73
N GLU A 203 2.95 17.43 8.57
CA GLU A 203 3.07 18.81 8.10
C GLU A 203 1.72 19.48 7.78
N ARG A 204 0.62 18.70 7.68
CA ARG A 204 -0.75 19.24 7.55
C ARG A 204 -1.48 19.36 8.89
N HIS A 205 -0.97 18.77 9.96
CA HIS A 205 -1.65 18.74 11.26
C HIS A 205 -1.67 20.09 11.98
N ASP A 206 -0.91 21.09 11.52
CA ASP A 206 -0.98 22.45 12.02
C ASP A 206 -2.34 23.14 11.79
N ILE A 207 -3.10 22.66 10.79
CA ILE A 207 -4.46 23.14 10.52
C ILE A 207 -5.55 22.37 11.28
N HIS A 208 -5.19 21.35 12.06
CA HIS A 208 -6.09 20.51 12.86
C HIS A 208 -5.82 20.65 14.37
N ALA A 209 -6.43 19.79 15.18
CA ALA A 209 -6.32 19.82 16.64
C ALA A 209 -4.97 19.36 17.20
N TRP A 210 -3.97 19.08 16.38
CA TRP A 210 -2.65 18.57 16.77
C TRP A 210 -1.52 19.44 16.22
N PRO A 211 -1.36 20.70 16.66
CA PRO A 211 -0.34 21.61 16.14
C PRO A 211 1.10 21.15 16.46
N ALA A 212 1.28 20.25 17.43
CA ALA A 212 2.58 19.70 17.82
C ALA A 212 2.98 18.44 17.03
N ALA A 213 2.20 18.02 16.03
CA ALA A 213 2.54 16.88 15.20
C ALA A 213 3.86 17.15 14.44
N ASN A 214 4.78 16.21 14.53
CA ASN A 214 6.10 16.31 13.91
C ASN A 214 6.47 15.00 13.20
N ARG A 215 7.23 15.11 12.13
CA ARG A 215 7.84 13.95 11.50
C ARG A 215 9.02 13.45 12.33
N ALA A 216 9.00 12.18 12.69
CA ALA A 216 10.13 11.55 13.36
C ALA A 216 11.39 11.63 12.45
N PRO A 217 12.54 12.07 12.98
CA PRO A 217 13.74 12.24 12.19
C PRO A 217 14.27 10.86 11.73
N LEU A 218 14.84 10.81 10.51
CA LEU A 218 15.48 9.61 9.98
C LEU A 218 16.66 9.12 10.82
N THR A 219 17.21 9.99 11.67
CA THR A 219 18.26 9.65 12.64
C THR A 219 17.77 8.74 13.77
N LEU A 220 16.46 8.54 13.94
CA LEU A 220 15.89 7.45 14.75
C LEU A 220 15.96 6.10 14.03
N ALA A 221 17.01 5.83 13.27
CA ALA A 221 17.24 4.56 12.60
C ALA A 221 17.99 3.58 13.51
N ALA A 222 17.75 2.28 13.34
CA ALA A 222 18.41 1.23 14.15
C ALA A 222 19.95 1.30 14.08
N GLN A 223 20.49 1.69 12.92
CA GLN A 223 21.95 1.88 12.75
C GLN A 223 22.49 3.00 13.67
N VAL A 224 21.74 4.10 13.82
CA VAL A 224 22.13 5.19 14.71
C VAL A 224 22.06 4.72 16.16
N MET A 225 21.00 4.02 16.55
CA MET A 225 20.86 3.42 17.88
C MET A 225 21.98 2.41 18.18
N SER A 226 22.35 1.58 17.20
CA SER A 226 23.52 0.67 17.31
C SER A 226 24.82 1.46 17.54
N GLY A 227 25.03 2.55 16.81
CA GLY A 227 26.20 3.43 16.96
C GLY A 227 26.28 4.09 18.34
N LEU A 228 25.15 4.53 18.89
CA LEU A 228 25.07 5.08 20.23
C LEU A 228 25.47 4.05 21.30
N LEU A 229 24.94 2.84 21.21
CA LEU A 229 25.30 1.75 22.13
C LEU A 229 26.75 1.30 21.98
N ALA A 230 27.26 1.21 20.74
CA ALA A 230 28.66 0.87 20.48
C ALA A 230 29.61 1.89 21.13
N LYS A 231 29.28 3.17 21.00
CA LYS A 231 30.05 4.25 21.63
C LYS A 231 30.01 4.21 23.15
N GLN A 232 28.84 3.91 23.73
CA GLN A 232 28.65 3.91 25.20
C GLN A 232 29.26 2.68 25.86
N PHE A 233 29.10 1.50 25.27
CA PHE A 233 29.43 0.24 25.91
C PHE A 233 30.66 -0.46 25.31
N GLY A 234 31.22 0.07 24.22
CA GLY A 234 32.36 -0.52 23.52
C GLY A 234 32.01 -1.81 22.74
N TRP A 235 30.73 -2.10 22.55
CA TRP A 235 30.28 -3.31 21.84
C TRP A 235 30.42 -3.15 20.33
N GLN A 236 30.61 -4.29 19.64
CA GLN A 236 30.83 -4.35 18.20
C GLN A 236 29.67 -4.99 17.45
N GLY A 237 29.52 -4.67 16.17
CA GLY A 237 28.53 -5.23 15.28
C GLY A 237 27.19 -4.48 15.28
N THR A 238 26.18 -5.07 14.67
CA THR A 238 24.80 -4.55 14.70
C THR A 238 24.19 -4.88 16.05
N LEU A 239 23.92 -3.87 16.87
CA LEU A 239 23.41 -4.02 18.24
C LEU A 239 21.91 -3.91 18.30
N VAL A 240 21.32 -3.16 17.37
CA VAL A 240 19.87 -2.89 17.30
C VAL A 240 19.35 -3.16 15.89
N GLU A 241 18.20 -3.78 15.82
CA GLU A 241 17.43 -3.98 14.60
C GLU A 241 16.04 -3.37 14.74
N ASN A 242 15.45 -2.95 13.63
CA ASN A 242 14.05 -2.63 13.51
C ASN A 242 13.46 -3.38 12.29
N ARG A 243 12.23 -3.82 12.40
CA ARG A 243 11.54 -4.52 11.30
C ARG A 243 10.71 -3.59 10.43
N ALA A 244 10.52 -2.36 10.86
CA ALA A 244 9.79 -1.33 10.15
C ALA A 244 10.35 0.05 10.50
N LEU A 245 10.05 1.07 9.70
CA LEU A 245 10.35 2.48 9.96
C LEU A 245 9.46 3.03 11.10
N GLY A 246 9.33 2.33 12.21
CA GLY A 246 8.24 2.60 13.10
C GLY A 246 8.56 2.69 14.60
N GLY A 247 9.80 2.86 15.00
CA GLY A 247 10.09 3.13 16.42
C GLY A 247 10.21 1.91 17.32
N ASP A 248 9.97 0.69 16.84
CA ASP A 248 10.26 -0.53 17.59
C ASP A 248 11.69 -0.98 17.34
N TYR A 249 12.47 -1.09 18.41
CA TYR A 249 13.87 -1.51 18.37
C TYR A 249 14.07 -2.80 19.13
N TRP A 250 14.85 -3.70 18.53
CA TRP A 250 15.14 -5.02 19.10
C TRP A 250 16.65 -5.19 19.24
N PHE A 251 17.09 -5.62 20.41
CA PHE A 251 18.50 -5.97 20.60
C PHE A 251 18.83 -7.27 19.88
N THR A 252 19.92 -7.26 19.13
CA THR A 252 20.50 -8.44 18.52
C THR A 252 21.20 -9.32 19.57
N PRO A 253 21.61 -10.54 19.21
CA PRO A 253 22.47 -11.37 20.08
C PRO A 253 23.84 -10.73 20.40
N ALA A 254 24.29 -9.73 19.67
CA ALA A 254 25.53 -8.99 19.94
C ALA A 254 25.46 -8.16 21.24
N VAL A 255 24.24 -7.84 21.72
CA VAL A 255 24.06 -7.21 23.04
C VAL A 255 24.06 -8.32 24.11
N PRO A 256 25.01 -8.30 25.08
CA PRO A 256 25.07 -9.32 26.12
C PRO A 256 23.74 -9.42 26.89
N GLY A 257 23.23 -10.65 27.05
CA GLY A 257 21.91 -10.89 27.62
C GLY A 257 21.73 -10.29 29.03
N ASN A 258 22.75 -10.39 29.88
CA ASN A 258 22.76 -9.82 31.22
C ASN A 258 22.88 -8.30 31.28
N ARG A 259 23.17 -7.63 30.15
CA ARG A 259 23.30 -6.17 30.04
C ARG A 259 22.13 -5.52 29.28
N ARG A 260 21.15 -6.28 28.80
CA ARG A 260 20.04 -5.75 27.98
C ARG A 260 19.16 -4.77 28.73
N ILE A 261 18.86 -5.00 30.00
CA ILE A 261 18.06 -4.06 30.81
C ILE A 261 18.77 -2.73 30.97
N GLU A 262 20.06 -2.77 31.27
CA GLU A 262 20.89 -1.57 31.38
C GLU A 262 20.99 -0.82 30.05
N ALA A 263 21.23 -1.56 28.96
CA ALA A 263 21.31 -0.97 27.62
C ALA A 263 19.98 -0.32 27.21
N ALA A 264 18.83 -0.95 27.52
CA ALA A 264 17.52 -0.40 27.24
C ALA A 264 17.26 0.89 28.03
N ALA A 265 17.56 0.89 29.32
CA ALA A 265 17.38 2.06 30.16
C ALA A 265 18.27 3.23 29.70
N TRP A 266 19.53 2.94 29.36
CA TRP A 266 20.44 3.97 28.85
C TRP A 266 19.99 4.50 27.49
N LEU A 267 19.64 3.61 26.54
CA LEU A 267 19.20 3.99 25.21
C LEU A 267 17.90 4.83 25.27
N LYS A 268 16.96 4.44 26.14
CA LYS A 268 15.75 5.23 26.40
C LYS A 268 16.10 6.65 26.81
N ALA A 269 16.93 6.82 27.83
CA ALA A 269 17.32 8.13 28.34
C ALA A 269 18.05 8.97 27.27
N GLU A 270 18.91 8.35 26.47
CA GLU A 270 19.65 9.04 25.42
C GLU A 270 18.74 9.46 24.26
N VAL A 271 17.76 8.61 23.87
CA VAL A 271 16.75 8.95 22.85
C VAL A 271 15.86 10.09 23.34
N GLU A 272 15.36 10.02 24.58
CA GLU A 272 14.55 11.09 25.16
C GLU A 272 15.33 12.42 25.24
N LYS A 273 16.61 12.37 25.56
CA LYS A 273 17.49 13.55 25.60
C LYS A 273 17.72 14.17 24.21
N GLN A 274 17.96 13.32 23.19
CA GLN A 274 18.29 13.82 21.85
C GLN A 274 17.05 14.20 21.01
N PHE A 275 15.90 13.58 21.27
CA PHE A 275 14.71 13.67 20.42
C PHE A 275 13.42 13.98 21.18
N GLY A 276 13.50 14.38 22.45
CA GLY A 276 12.32 14.60 23.29
C GLY A 276 11.36 15.68 22.78
N ASP A 277 11.84 16.57 21.90
CA ASP A 277 11.00 17.53 21.18
C ASP A 277 10.29 16.95 19.94
N LYS A 278 10.65 15.72 19.54
CA LYS A 278 10.18 15.04 18.33
C LYS A 278 9.39 13.76 18.60
N ILE A 279 9.42 13.27 19.84
CA ILE A 279 8.79 12.02 20.25
C ILE A 279 7.92 12.23 21.48
N ALA A 280 6.80 11.50 21.58
CA ALA A 280 5.92 11.63 22.75
C ALA A 280 6.46 10.89 23.98
N ALA A 281 6.97 9.67 23.80
CA ALA A 281 7.54 8.85 24.88
C ALA A 281 8.38 7.70 24.32
N VAL A 282 9.24 7.14 25.17
CA VAL A 282 9.99 5.91 24.93
C VAL A 282 9.65 4.89 26.00
N PHE A 283 9.28 3.69 25.59
CA PHE A 283 8.95 2.58 26.48
C PHE A 283 9.98 1.46 26.34
N THR A 284 10.29 0.78 27.45
CA THR A 284 11.09 -0.44 27.47
C THR A 284 10.22 -1.61 27.92
N LYS A 285 10.46 -2.79 27.36
CA LYS A 285 9.88 -4.06 27.85
C LYS A 285 10.77 -4.67 28.89
#